data_c0fc6d8ceebca67fd500b4f496229484
#
_entry.id   c0fc6d8ceebca67fd500b4f496229484
#
_cell.length_a   1.000
_cell.length_b   1.000
_cell.length_c   1.000
_cell.angle_alpha   90.00
_cell.angle_beta   90.00
_cell.angle_gamma   90.00
#
_symmetry.space_group_name_H-M   'P 1'
#
loop_
_entity.id
_entity.type
_entity.pdbx_description
1 polymer ?
#
loop_
_entity_poly.entity_id
_entity_poly.type
_entity_poly.pdbx_seq_one_letter_code
_entity_poly.pdbx_strand_id
1 'polypeptide(L)' 'MNTEDVLKALGRYTSEAEESDQRTAGRLGIKRATLRAWLHGADLPKKFILARLAGFLRRVGYL' A
#
# COMPACT_ATOMS: atom_id res chain seq x y z
N MET A 1 -11.06 -10.06 -3.64
CA MET A 1 -9.86 -9.28 -3.96
C MET A 1 -8.66 -9.95 -3.33
N ASN A 2 -7.61 -10.21 -4.08
CA ASN A 2 -6.45 -10.92 -3.53
C ASN A 2 -5.32 -9.96 -3.18
N THR A 3 -4.39 -10.44 -2.37
CA THR A 3 -3.25 -9.66 -1.89
C THR A 3 -2.41 -9.12 -3.04
N GLU A 4 -2.18 -9.92 -4.06
CA GLU A 4 -1.36 -9.53 -5.21
C GLU A 4 -1.94 -8.31 -5.94
N ASP A 5 -3.25 -8.30 -6.19
CA ASP A 5 -3.89 -7.17 -6.87
C ASP A 5 -3.80 -5.90 -6.04
N VAL A 6 -3.96 -6.01 -4.73
CA VAL A 6 -3.86 -4.86 -3.82
C VAL A 6 -2.43 -4.32 -3.81
N LEU A 7 -1.43 -5.20 -3.75
CA LEU A 7 -0.04 -4.77 -3.74
C LEU A 7 0.41 -4.18 -5.08
N LYS A 8 -0.12 -4.68 -6.21
CA LYS A 8 0.12 -4.07 -7.51
C LYS A 8 -0.46 -2.64 -7.56
N ALA A 9 -1.66 -2.46 -7.05
CA ALA A 9 -2.28 -1.13 -6.99
C ALA A 9 -1.48 -0.20 -6.09
N LEU A 10 -0.97 -0.70 -4.97
CA LEU A 10 -0.11 0.09 -4.09
C LEU A 10 1.17 0.53 -4.79
N GLY A 11 1.79 -0.38 -5.54
CA GLY A 11 2.99 -0.07 -6.33
C GLY A 11 2.73 1.02 -7.35
N ARG A 12 1.59 0.95 -8.05
CA ARG A 12 1.20 1.99 -8.99
C ARG A 12 0.98 3.32 -8.28
N TYR A 13 0.29 3.31 -7.14
CA TYR A 13 0.04 4.53 -6.38
C TYR A 13 1.36 5.17 -5.96
N THR A 14 2.28 4.41 -5.39
CA THR A 14 3.55 4.97 -4.92
C THR A 14 4.44 5.48 -6.05
N SER A 15 4.36 4.88 -7.24
CA SER A 15 5.16 5.32 -8.39
C SER A 15 4.56 6.54 -9.07
N GLU A 16 3.24 6.74 -8.98
CA GLU A 16 2.55 7.84 -9.65
C GLU A 16 2.29 9.03 -8.72
N ALA A 17 2.17 8.80 -7.43
CA ALA A 17 1.93 9.85 -6.46
C ALA A 17 3.19 10.71 -6.25
N GLU A 18 3.01 12.01 -6.18
CA GLU A 18 4.12 12.93 -5.96
C GLU A 18 4.36 13.14 -4.46
N GLU A 19 4.59 12.04 -3.76
CA GLU A 19 4.91 12.12 -2.33
C GLU A 19 5.88 11.02 -1.94
N SER A 20 6.57 11.21 -0.81
CA SER A 20 7.57 10.26 -0.33
C SER A 20 6.93 9.00 0.22
N ASP A 21 7.68 7.91 0.26
CA ASP A 21 7.25 6.66 0.89
C ASP A 21 6.90 6.89 2.36
N GLN A 22 7.65 7.75 3.05
CA GLN A 22 7.38 8.06 4.44
C GLN A 22 6.00 8.70 4.61
N ARG A 23 5.64 9.60 3.71
CA ARG A 23 4.33 10.26 3.75
C ARG A 23 3.20 9.27 3.45
N THR A 24 3.39 8.42 2.46
CA THR A 24 2.44 7.38 2.13
C THR A 24 2.25 6.42 3.31
N ALA A 25 3.35 5.99 3.93
CA ALA A 25 3.28 5.13 5.11
C ALA A 25 2.53 5.81 6.26
N GLY A 26 2.74 7.11 6.45
CA GLY A 26 2.01 7.88 7.45
C GLY A 26 0.51 7.90 7.19
N ARG A 27 0.09 8.03 5.94
CA ARG A 27 -1.34 7.98 5.56
C ARG A 27 -1.95 6.61 5.87
N LEU A 28 -1.18 5.55 5.71
CA LEU A 28 -1.62 4.19 5.95
C LEU A 28 -1.50 3.76 7.41
N GLY A 29 -0.84 4.57 8.24
CA GLY A 29 -0.63 4.24 9.64
C GLY A 29 0.38 3.13 9.87
N ILE A 30 1.37 3.00 8.97
CA ILE A 30 2.40 1.97 9.03
C ILE A 30 3.79 2.62 9.01
N LYS A 31 4.80 1.83 9.31
CA LYS A 31 6.18 2.28 9.22
C LYS A 31 6.63 2.29 7.76
N ARG A 32 7.54 3.19 7.42
CA ARG A 32 8.14 3.25 6.09
C ARG A 32 8.77 1.90 5.71
N ALA A 33 9.48 1.27 6.65
CA ALA A 33 10.11 -0.03 6.41
C ALA A 33 9.07 -1.11 6.06
N THR A 34 7.89 -1.07 6.69
CA THR A 34 6.82 -2.00 6.38
C THR A 34 6.29 -1.78 4.96
N LEU A 35 6.07 -0.52 4.58
CA LEU A 35 5.65 -0.19 3.22
C LEU A 35 6.63 -0.73 2.19
N ARG A 36 7.92 -0.49 2.40
CA ARG A 36 8.95 -0.94 1.48
C ARG A 36 9.02 -2.46 1.41
N ALA A 37 8.86 -3.15 2.54
CA ALA A 37 8.84 -4.62 2.56
C ALA A 37 7.69 -5.17 1.70
N TRP A 38 6.51 -4.55 1.78
CA TRP A 38 5.37 -4.95 0.95
C TRP A 38 5.64 -4.71 -0.53
N LEU A 39 6.20 -3.55 -0.88
CA LEU A 39 6.49 -3.19 -2.27
C LEU A 39 7.54 -4.09 -2.91
N HIS A 40 8.46 -4.63 -2.10
CA HIS A 40 9.53 -5.51 -2.58
C HIS A 40 9.20 -7.00 -2.43
N GLY A 41 8.03 -7.32 -1.91
CA GLY A 41 7.63 -8.72 -1.73
C GLY A 41 8.31 -9.43 -0.57
N ALA A 42 8.98 -8.69 0.32
CA ALA A 42 9.68 -9.26 1.46
C ALA A 42 8.72 -9.61 2.61
N ASP A 43 7.54 -9.00 2.61
CA ASP A 43 6.52 -9.25 3.63
C ASP A 43 5.14 -9.03 3.02
N LEU A 44 4.10 -9.55 3.64
CA LEU A 44 2.72 -9.41 3.18
C LEU A 44 1.85 -8.83 4.29
N PRO A 45 0.89 -7.94 3.96
CA PRO A 45 -0.03 -7.41 4.97
C PRO A 45 -0.97 -8.50 5.49
N LYS A 46 -1.33 -8.40 6.76
CA LYS A 46 -2.35 -9.27 7.37
C LYS A 46 -3.72 -8.89 6.82
N LYS A 47 -4.70 -9.81 6.96
CA LYS A 47 -6.03 -9.64 6.35
C LYS A 47 -6.68 -8.30 6.66
N PHE A 48 -6.72 -7.90 7.93
CA PHE A 48 -7.41 -6.66 8.28
C PHE A 48 -6.65 -5.42 7.80
N ILE A 49 -5.33 -5.50 7.74
CA ILE A 49 -4.51 -4.41 7.21
C ILE A 49 -4.67 -4.35 5.70
N LEU A 50 -4.74 -5.52 5.05
CA LEU A 50 -5.00 -5.59 3.61
C LEU A 50 -6.35 -4.95 3.26
N ALA A 51 -7.37 -5.17 4.06
CA ALA A 51 -8.69 -4.56 3.85
C ALA A 51 -8.63 -3.03 3.97
N ARG A 52 -7.88 -2.51 4.96
CA ARG A 52 -7.68 -1.08 5.11
C ARG A 52 -6.93 -0.47 3.94
N LEU A 53 -5.89 -1.17 3.49
CA LEU A 53 -5.09 -0.76 2.35
C LEU A 53 -5.95 -0.71 1.08
N ALA A 54 -6.76 -1.73 0.85
CA ALA A 54 -7.68 -1.77 -0.29
C ALA A 54 -8.68 -0.61 -0.23
N GLY A 55 -9.21 -0.30 0.95
CA GLY A 55 -10.11 0.83 1.13
C GLY A 55 -9.45 2.16 0.79
N PHE A 56 -8.21 2.36 1.22
CA PHE A 56 -7.44 3.54 0.87
C PHE A 56 -7.25 3.65 -0.65
N LEU A 57 -6.84 2.54 -1.29
CA LEU A 57 -6.58 2.54 -2.74
C LEU A 57 -7.85 2.78 -3.56
N ARG A 58 -9.00 2.32 -3.08
CA ARG A 58 -10.28 2.65 -3.72
C ARG A 58 -10.59 4.14 -3.64
N ARG A 59 -10.34 4.75 -2.48
CA ARG A 59 -10.62 6.17 -2.29
C ARG A 59 -9.76 7.05 -3.19
N VAL A 60 -8.53 6.64 -3.46
CA VAL A 60 -7.62 7.40 -4.31
C VAL A 60 -7.68 6.97 -5.77
N GLY A 61 -8.55 6.03 -6.11
CA GLY A 61 -8.82 5.68 -7.51
C GLY A 61 -7.93 4.60 -8.11
N TYR A 62 -7.25 3.79 -7.30
CA TYR A 62 -6.35 2.74 -7.78
C TYR A 62 -6.94 1.33 -7.69
N LEU A 63 -8.10 1.20 -7.10
CA LEU A 63 -8.86 -0.05 -7.09
C LEU A 63 -10.32 0.19 -7.44
#